data_16e319fb2a718f2b09212803a946804b
#
_entry.id   16e319fb2a718f2b09212803a946804b
#
_cell.length_a   1.000
_cell.length_b   1.000
_cell.length_c   1.000
_cell.angle_alpha   90.00
_cell.angle_beta   90.00
_cell.angle_gamma   90.00
#
_symmetry.space_group_name_H-M   'P 1'
#
loop_
_entity.id
_entity.type
_entity.pdbx_description
1 polymer ?
#
loop_
_entity_poly.entity_id
_entity_poly.type
_entity_poly.pdbx_seq_one_letter_code
_entity_poly.pdbx_strand_id
1 'polypeptide(L)' 'NPVKDKININKNVDINVYNYIGDMVISKRNINTLDVSKLSSGVYMLQIIYENKSITKQIIKK' A
#
# COMPACT_ATOMS: atom_id res chain seq x y z
N ASN A 1 -8.16 7.96 -5.06
CA ASN A 1 -7.35 8.57 -6.12
C ASN A 1 -6.53 7.52 -6.84
N PRO A 2 -6.45 7.59 -8.16
CA PRO A 2 -5.61 6.67 -8.91
C PRO A 2 -4.14 6.88 -8.58
N VAL A 3 -3.40 5.77 -8.51
CA VAL A 3 -1.97 5.78 -8.21
C VAL A 3 -1.24 5.17 -9.39
N LYS A 4 -0.13 5.76 -9.80
CA LYS A 4 0.68 5.22 -10.89
C LYS A 4 1.92 4.51 -10.39
N ASP A 5 2.79 5.23 -9.70
CA ASP A 5 4.12 4.72 -9.39
C ASP A 5 4.40 4.62 -7.90
N LYS A 6 4.17 5.69 -7.16
CA LYS A 6 4.58 5.76 -5.77
C LYS A 6 3.50 6.36 -4.89
N ILE A 7 3.48 5.88 -3.65
CA ILE A 7 2.63 6.42 -2.61
C ILE A 7 3.56 7.02 -1.56
N ASN A 8 3.37 8.31 -1.26
CA ASN A 8 4.17 9.00 -0.26
C ASN A 8 3.40 9.07 1.05
N ILE A 9 4.11 8.81 2.13
CA ILE A 9 3.54 8.83 3.47
C ILE A 9 4.39 9.79 4.29
N ASN A 10 3.77 10.58 5.16
CA ASN A 10 4.49 11.62 5.88
C ASN A 10 5.21 11.12 7.13
N LYS A 11 5.28 9.83 7.32
CA LYS A 11 5.98 9.20 8.45
C LYS A 11 6.37 7.78 8.07
N ASN A 12 7.30 7.18 8.81
CA ASN A 12 7.67 5.80 8.57
C ASN A 12 6.63 4.85 9.15
N VAL A 13 6.22 3.90 8.33
CA VAL A 13 5.17 2.94 8.69
C VAL A 13 5.51 1.57 8.13
N ASP A 14 4.82 0.55 8.62
CA ASP A 14 4.81 -0.77 7.99
C ASP A 14 3.61 -0.85 7.08
N ILE A 15 3.77 -1.44 5.90
CA ILE A 15 2.68 -1.53 4.92
C ILE A 15 2.59 -2.94 4.36
N ASN A 16 1.38 -3.45 4.32
CA ASN A 16 1.02 -4.66 3.58
C ASN A 16 0.03 -4.27 2.49
N VAL A 17 0.22 -4.79 1.29
CA VAL A 17 -0.67 -4.53 0.16
C VAL A 17 -1.30 -5.84 -0.29
N TYR A 18 -2.61 -5.84 -0.44
CA TYR A 18 -3.37 -7.00 -0.87
C TYR A 18 -4.09 -6.68 -2.17
N ASN A 19 -4.15 -7.67 -3.07
CA ASN A 19 -4.96 -7.52 -4.28
C ASN A 19 -6.43 -7.75 -3.95
N TYR A 20 -7.30 -7.65 -4.97
CA TYR A 20 -8.74 -7.74 -4.73
C TYR A 20 -9.19 -9.15 -4.33
N ILE A 21 -8.38 -10.16 -4.55
CA ILE A 21 -8.70 -11.52 -4.10
C ILE A 21 -8.29 -11.73 -2.64
N GLY A 22 -7.47 -10.82 -2.09
CA GLY A 22 -7.00 -10.95 -0.72
C GLY A 22 -5.60 -11.50 -0.58
N ASP A 23 -4.88 -11.70 -1.69
CA ASP A 23 -3.48 -12.16 -1.64
C ASP A 23 -2.57 -10.98 -1.33
N MET A 24 -1.61 -11.20 -0.44
CA MET A 24 -0.60 -10.19 -0.12
C MET A 24 0.41 -10.13 -1.26
N VAL A 25 0.54 -8.96 -1.87
CA VAL A 25 1.44 -8.77 -3.00
C VAL A 25 2.67 -7.94 -2.65
N ILE A 26 2.61 -7.13 -1.61
CA ILE A 26 3.75 -6.36 -1.11
C ILE A 26 3.70 -6.35 0.41
N SER A 27 4.86 -6.47 1.04
CA SER A 27 5.00 -6.28 2.47
C SER A 27 6.31 -5.54 2.72
N LYS A 28 6.24 -4.35 3.31
CA LYS A 28 7.40 -3.51 3.59
C LYS A 28 7.33 -2.99 5.01
N ARG A 29 8.48 -2.77 5.60
CA ARG A 29 8.58 -2.29 6.98
C ARG A 29 9.39 -1.02 7.04
N ASN A 30 8.95 -0.10 7.90
CA ASN A 30 9.66 1.13 8.22
C ASN A 30 9.98 1.94 6.97
N ILE A 31 8.96 2.22 6.17
CA ILE A 31 9.10 3.00 4.94
C ILE A 31 8.16 4.19 4.98
N ASN A 32 8.51 5.23 4.23
CA ASN A 32 7.65 6.39 4.03
C ASN A 32 7.31 6.61 2.57
N THR A 33 7.76 5.75 1.69
CA THR A 33 7.40 5.76 0.28
C THR A 33 7.24 4.32 -0.17
N LEU A 34 6.15 4.05 -0.88
CA LEU A 34 5.88 2.72 -1.40
C LEU A 34 5.86 2.77 -2.92
N ASP A 35 6.73 1.96 -3.54
CA ASP A 35 6.79 1.84 -4.99
C ASP A 35 5.80 0.75 -5.41
N VAL A 36 4.77 1.14 -6.17
CA VAL A 36 3.76 0.23 -6.68
C VAL A 36 3.81 0.14 -8.21
N SER A 37 4.91 0.62 -8.81
CA SER A 37 5.01 0.69 -10.27
C SER A 37 4.89 -0.67 -10.95
N LYS A 38 5.25 -1.74 -10.27
CA LYS A 38 5.22 -3.09 -10.85
C LYS A 38 3.88 -3.80 -10.68
N LEU A 39 2.94 -3.20 -9.95
CA LEU A 39 1.62 -3.81 -9.79
C LEU A 39 0.80 -3.61 -11.05
N SER A 40 0.01 -4.63 -11.41
CA SER A 40 -0.96 -4.49 -12.49
C SER A 40 -2.03 -3.47 -12.13
N SER A 41 -2.66 -2.90 -13.15
CA SER A 41 -3.79 -2.01 -12.92
C SER A 41 -4.90 -2.75 -12.17
N GLY A 42 -5.53 -2.08 -11.23
CA GLY A 42 -6.60 -2.67 -10.47
C GLY A 42 -6.76 -2.07 -9.10
N VAL A 43 -7.61 -2.71 -8.31
CA VAL A 43 -7.94 -2.27 -6.96
C VAL A 43 -7.08 -3.03 -5.96
N TYR A 44 -6.51 -2.32 -5.01
CA TYR A 44 -5.68 -2.90 -3.96
C TYR A 44 -6.08 -2.33 -2.61
N MET A 45 -5.83 -3.12 -1.57
CA MET A 45 -6.05 -2.68 -0.19
C MET A 45 -4.69 -2.51 0.47
N LEU A 46 -4.47 -1.34 1.07
CA LEU A 46 -3.28 -1.06 1.86
C LEU A 46 -3.60 -1.18 3.34
N GLN A 47 -2.83 -1.97 4.03
CA GLN A 47 -2.85 -2.01 5.48
C GLN A 47 -1.64 -1.25 5.99
N ILE A 48 -1.86 -0.13 6.65
CA ILE A 48 -0.80 0.74 7.16
C ILE A 48 -0.76 0.57 8.68
N ILE A 49 0.40 0.19 9.19
CA ILE A 49 0.58 -0.07 10.61
C ILE A 49 1.55 0.95 11.19
N TYR A 50 1.12 1.66 12.22
CA TYR A 50 1.89 2.72 12.85
C TYR A 50 1.49 2.85 14.32
N GLU A 51 2.47 2.76 15.22
CA GLU A 51 2.25 2.92 16.66
C GLU A 51 1.13 2.02 17.18
N ASN A 52 1.19 0.74 16.85
CA ASN A 52 0.20 -0.27 17.27
C ASN A 52 -1.21 -0.03 16.74
N LYS A 53 -1.34 0.83 15.73
CA LYS A 53 -2.60 1.07 15.05
C LYS A 53 -2.53 0.56 13.63
N SER A 54 -3.67 0.15 13.10
CA SER A 54 -3.76 -0.35 11.74
C SER A 54 -4.87 0.39 11.02
N ILE A 55 -4.54 0.94 9.85
CA ILE A 55 -5.48 1.65 8.99
C ILE A 55 -5.50 0.92 7.65
N THR A 56 -6.70 0.67 7.14
CA THR A 56 -6.85 0.04 5.83
C THR A 56 -7.39 1.07 4.85
N LYS A 57 -6.75 1.19 3.70
CA LYS A 57 -7.19 2.09 2.63
C LYS A 57 -7.28 1.32 1.33
N GLN A 58 -8.27 1.68 0.51
CA GLN A 58 -8.39 1.16 -0.83
C GLN A 58 -7.73 2.12 -1.80
N ILE A 59 -6.94 1.57 -2.72
CA ILE A 59 -6.33 2.37 -3.79
C ILE A 59 -6.66 1.75 -5.14
N ILE A 60 -6.57 2.59 -6.16
CA ILE A 60 -6.72 2.16 -7.55
C ILE A 60 -5.38 2.40 -8.24
N LYS A 61 -4.79 1.32 -8.76
CA LYS A 61 -3.53 1.39 -9.50
C LYS A 61 -3.84 1.58 -10.97
N LYS A 62 -3.29 2.59 -11.53
CA LYS A 62 -3.44 2.87 -12.98
C LYS A 62 -2.37 2.18 -13.84
#